data_655082d39213a50f73fd3f5f96de71e7
#
_entry.id   655082d39213a50f73fd3f5f96de71e7
#
_cell.length_a   1.000
_cell.length_b   1.000
_cell.length_c   1.000
_cell.angle_alpha   90.00
_cell.angle_beta   90.00
_cell.angle_gamma   90.00
#
_symmetry.space_group_name_H-M   'P 1'
#
loop_
_entity.id
_entity.type
_entity.pdbx_description
1 polymer ?
#
loop_
_entity_poly.entity_id
_entity_poly.type
_entity_poly.pdbx_seq_one_letter_code
_entity_poly.pdbx_strand_id
1 'polypeptide(L)'
;MCIRDRVWQVKKELIFSDLKQAQPDFIHNEIPTAVIGAATGIETIDAHINTFYKTGYLHNHIRMYLASMVCNNAKAHWLAPATWMYYHLLDGDLASNSCSWQWVVGSFSSKKYYCNQENINKYTSSNQRHTFLDDSYEHIATMPVPIALEATSTPAFVTNLPQIAAPKLDTSKPTLLYNSYNLDPLWRANEPVNRVLILEPSHLNKYPVSDKVINFIIDLSKNISGIEIYVGEVDALVSQYKNTDLTISNAFISKEHPAFEYYPGIKDSRDWMFPLTQGYYPSFFSFWKKGMSAKSKK
;
A
#
# COMPACT_ATOMS: atom_id res chain seq x y z
N MET A 1 12.10 4.67 -4.46
CA MET A 1 10.85 5.46 -4.37
C MET A 1 10.13 5.45 -5.70
N CYS A 2 8.86 5.06 -5.68
CA CYS A 2 8.04 4.81 -6.87
C CYS A 2 7.44 6.12 -7.43
N ILE A 3 7.15 6.14 -8.75
CA ILE A 3 6.34 7.20 -9.36
C ILE A 3 4.98 7.38 -8.67
N ARG A 4 4.43 6.31 -8.07
CA ARG A 4 3.13 6.33 -7.35
C ARG A 4 3.16 7.22 -6.12
N ASP A 5 4.28 7.34 -5.43
CA ASP A 5 4.45 8.28 -4.34
C ASP A 5 4.30 9.74 -4.80
N ARG A 6 4.76 10.05 -6.03
CA ARG A 6 4.53 11.37 -6.63
C ARG A 6 3.05 11.60 -6.95
N VAL A 7 2.34 10.55 -7.40
CA VAL A 7 0.88 10.62 -7.57
C VAL A 7 0.22 10.94 -6.25
N TRP A 8 0.56 10.21 -5.18
CA TRP A 8 0.00 10.46 -3.85
C TRP A 8 0.33 11.87 -3.33
N GLN A 9 1.58 12.29 -3.46
CA GLN A 9 2.00 13.64 -3.05
C GLN A 9 1.16 14.75 -3.69
N VAL A 10 0.78 14.60 -4.96
CA VAL A 10 0.00 15.59 -5.71
C VAL A 10 -1.50 15.40 -5.55
N LYS A 11 -2.00 14.17 -5.55
CA LYS A 11 -3.42 13.83 -5.55
C LYS A 11 -4.00 13.63 -4.15
N LYS A 12 -3.16 13.47 -3.12
CA LYS A 12 -3.57 13.27 -1.73
C LYS A 12 -4.59 12.11 -1.62
N GLU A 13 -5.63 12.28 -0.85
CA GLU A 13 -6.71 11.29 -0.64
C GLU A 13 -7.45 10.89 -1.93
N LEU A 14 -7.33 11.64 -3.00
CA LEU A 14 -7.93 11.28 -4.30
C LEU A 14 -7.37 9.96 -4.87
N ILE A 15 -6.23 9.47 -4.36
CA ILE A 15 -5.74 8.13 -4.77
C ILE A 15 -6.71 6.98 -4.38
N PHE A 16 -7.65 7.23 -3.48
CA PHE A 16 -8.71 6.27 -3.08
C PHE A 16 -10.01 6.47 -3.87
N SER A 17 -10.00 7.37 -4.86
CA SER A 17 -11.07 7.60 -5.82
C SER A 17 -10.56 7.34 -7.23
N ASP A 18 -11.45 7.24 -8.19
CA ASP A 18 -11.09 7.06 -9.60
C ASP A 18 -10.30 8.27 -10.13
N LEU A 19 -8.99 8.09 -10.38
CA LEU A 19 -8.05 9.19 -10.60
C LEU A 19 -8.18 9.91 -11.94
N LYS A 20 -8.53 9.18 -12.99
CA LYS A 20 -8.56 9.71 -14.37
C LYS A 20 -9.94 9.67 -14.98
N GLN A 21 -10.65 8.60 -14.75
CA GLN A 21 -12.03 8.37 -15.21
C GLN A 21 -12.69 7.34 -14.30
N ALA A 22 -14.02 7.39 -14.21
CA ALA A 22 -14.78 6.39 -13.46
C ALA A 22 -14.46 4.97 -13.94
N GLN A 23 -14.37 4.03 -13.00
CA GLN A 23 -14.20 2.62 -13.37
C GLN A 23 -15.37 2.18 -14.24
N PRO A 24 -15.13 1.69 -15.46
CA PRO A 24 -16.21 1.21 -16.32
C PRO A 24 -16.73 -0.17 -15.88
N ASP A 25 -18.01 -0.41 -16.09
CA ASP A 25 -18.68 -1.71 -16.03
C ASP A 25 -18.66 -2.45 -14.67
N PHE A 26 -18.40 -1.77 -13.56
CA PHE A 26 -18.61 -2.41 -12.27
C PHE A 26 -20.09 -2.44 -11.89
N ILE A 27 -20.52 -3.49 -11.18
CA ILE A 27 -21.92 -3.70 -10.77
C ILE A 27 -22.08 -3.84 -9.26
N HIS A 28 -21.00 -4.03 -8.50
CA HIS A 28 -21.02 -4.15 -7.04
C HIS A 28 -19.69 -3.68 -6.41
N ASN A 29 -19.71 -3.46 -5.07
CA ASN A 29 -18.54 -3.03 -4.28
C ASN A 29 -17.98 -4.14 -3.38
N GLU A 30 -18.35 -5.39 -3.62
CA GLU A 30 -17.98 -6.54 -2.80
C GLU A 30 -16.83 -7.32 -3.44
N ILE A 31 -16.31 -8.31 -2.71
CA ILE A 31 -15.22 -9.18 -3.19
C ILE A 31 -15.79 -10.59 -3.42
N PRO A 32 -15.50 -11.26 -4.56
CA PRO A 32 -15.88 -12.64 -4.78
C PRO A 32 -15.41 -13.56 -3.65
N THR A 33 -16.32 -14.32 -3.05
CA THR A 33 -16.00 -15.23 -1.94
C THR A 33 -14.97 -16.29 -2.33
N ALA A 34 -15.00 -16.72 -3.58
CA ALA A 34 -14.02 -17.65 -4.14
C ALA A 34 -12.59 -17.11 -4.10
N VAL A 35 -12.40 -15.79 -4.27
CA VAL A 35 -11.09 -15.15 -4.16
C VAL A 35 -10.63 -15.11 -2.70
N ILE A 36 -11.52 -14.69 -1.79
CA ILE A 36 -11.20 -14.65 -0.36
C ILE A 36 -10.90 -16.08 0.16
N GLY A 37 -11.67 -17.07 -0.29
CA GLY A 37 -11.54 -18.46 0.12
C GLY A 37 -10.46 -19.26 -0.61
N ALA A 38 -9.73 -18.66 -1.58
CA ALA A 38 -8.78 -19.37 -2.46
C ALA A 38 -9.41 -20.59 -3.15
N ALA A 39 -10.59 -20.40 -3.75
CA ALA A 39 -11.42 -21.41 -4.39
C ALA A 39 -11.94 -20.95 -5.76
N THR A 40 -11.12 -20.21 -6.52
CA THR A 40 -11.49 -19.66 -7.83
C THR A 40 -11.62 -20.72 -8.93
N GLY A 41 -11.10 -21.93 -8.69
CA GLY A 41 -10.98 -22.98 -9.67
C GLY A 41 -9.75 -22.84 -10.58
N ILE A 42 -8.92 -21.82 -10.36
CA ILE A 42 -7.61 -21.66 -11.01
C ILE A 42 -6.53 -22.05 -9.99
N GLU A 43 -6.07 -23.30 -10.08
CA GLU A 43 -5.19 -23.92 -9.08
C GLU A 43 -4.01 -23.05 -8.65
N THR A 44 -3.33 -22.46 -9.62
CA THR A 44 -2.18 -21.58 -9.35
C THR A 44 -2.58 -20.32 -8.60
N ILE A 45 -3.69 -19.69 -8.95
CA ILE A 45 -4.19 -18.50 -8.25
C ILE A 45 -4.56 -18.86 -6.81
N ASP A 46 -5.27 -19.95 -6.61
CA ASP A 46 -5.70 -20.43 -5.30
C ASP A 46 -4.49 -20.77 -4.40
N ALA A 47 -3.48 -21.45 -4.96
CA ALA A 47 -2.22 -21.71 -4.27
C ALA A 47 -1.49 -20.43 -3.86
N HIS A 48 -1.46 -19.42 -4.74
CA HIS A 48 -0.85 -18.13 -4.43
C HIS A 48 -1.62 -17.33 -3.38
N ILE A 49 -2.96 -17.35 -3.38
CA ILE A 49 -3.77 -16.71 -2.32
C ILE A 49 -3.49 -17.38 -0.97
N ASN A 50 -3.45 -18.73 -0.93
CA ASN A 50 -3.11 -19.48 0.28
C ASN A 50 -1.69 -19.13 0.79
N THR A 51 -0.72 -19.02 -0.11
CA THR A 51 0.65 -18.60 0.22
C THR A 51 0.67 -17.16 0.70
N PHE A 52 -0.11 -16.27 0.08
CA PHE A 52 -0.26 -14.89 0.48
C PHE A 52 -0.75 -14.75 1.92
N TYR A 53 -1.79 -15.49 2.30
CA TYR A 53 -2.26 -15.51 3.69
C TYR A 53 -1.21 -16.01 4.69
N LYS A 54 -0.35 -16.94 4.27
CA LYS A 54 0.73 -17.46 5.12
C LYS A 54 1.91 -16.51 5.25
N THR A 55 2.31 -15.86 4.15
CA THR A 55 3.58 -15.13 4.05
C THR A 55 3.44 -13.61 4.01
N GLY A 56 2.26 -13.07 3.67
CA GLY A 56 2.06 -11.64 3.41
C GLY A 56 2.73 -11.16 2.11
N TYR A 57 3.17 -12.08 1.25
CA TYR A 57 3.79 -11.76 -0.03
C TYR A 57 3.00 -12.32 -1.21
N LEU A 58 2.89 -11.52 -2.27
CA LEU A 58 2.26 -11.91 -3.52
C LEU A 58 3.06 -11.36 -4.69
N HIS A 59 3.44 -12.24 -5.62
CA HIS A 59 4.19 -11.84 -6.80
C HIS A 59 3.39 -10.86 -7.67
N ASN A 60 4.05 -9.87 -8.26
CA ASN A 60 3.38 -8.78 -8.99
C ASN A 60 2.43 -9.25 -10.10
N HIS A 61 2.77 -10.30 -10.87
CA HIS A 61 1.86 -10.84 -11.88
C HIS A 61 0.55 -11.35 -11.26
N ILE A 62 0.63 -12.02 -10.11
CA ILE A 62 -0.56 -12.55 -9.42
C ILE A 62 -1.44 -11.40 -8.92
N ARG A 63 -0.84 -10.31 -8.39
CA ARG A 63 -1.59 -9.10 -8.01
C ARG A 63 -2.40 -8.55 -9.20
N MET A 64 -1.80 -8.50 -10.38
CA MET A 64 -2.46 -8.04 -11.60
C MET A 64 -3.55 -9.01 -12.08
N TYR A 65 -3.30 -10.32 -11.99
CA TYR A 65 -4.28 -11.34 -12.36
C TYR A 65 -5.50 -11.30 -11.46
N LEU A 66 -5.29 -11.21 -10.15
CA LEU A 66 -6.37 -11.05 -9.17
C LEU A 66 -7.18 -9.79 -9.43
N ALA A 67 -6.53 -8.65 -9.66
CA ALA A 67 -7.22 -7.40 -9.98
C ALA A 67 -8.05 -7.51 -11.27
N SER A 68 -7.53 -8.19 -12.30
CA SER A 68 -8.27 -8.46 -13.54
C SER A 68 -9.49 -9.36 -13.30
N MET A 69 -9.31 -10.48 -12.61
CA MET A 69 -10.40 -11.42 -12.31
C MET A 69 -11.51 -10.77 -11.48
N VAL A 70 -11.13 -10.09 -10.40
CA VAL A 70 -12.09 -9.51 -9.45
C VAL A 70 -12.82 -8.32 -10.08
N CYS A 71 -12.11 -7.44 -10.76
CA CYS A 71 -12.72 -6.19 -11.22
C CYS A 71 -13.24 -6.26 -12.65
N ASN A 72 -12.54 -6.95 -13.56
CA ASN A 72 -12.92 -6.96 -14.95
C ASN A 72 -13.83 -8.15 -15.29
N ASN A 73 -13.65 -9.31 -14.67
CA ASN A 73 -14.50 -10.48 -14.89
C ASN A 73 -15.66 -10.57 -13.89
N ALA A 74 -15.40 -10.44 -12.58
CA ALA A 74 -16.47 -10.44 -11.57
C ALA A 74 -17.18 -9.09 -11.42
N LYS A 75 -16.74 -8.03 -12.12
CA LYS A 75 -17.36 -6.69 -12.13
C LYS A 75 -17.41 -5.97 -10.79
N ALA A 76 -16.49 -6.25 -9.88
CA ALA A 76 -16.35 -5.54 -8.61
C ALA A 76 -15.69 -4.15 -8.81
N HIS A 77 -16.10 -3.16 -8.02
CA HIS A 77 -15.34 -1.94 -7.88
C HIS A 77 -13.97 -2.23 -7.23
N TRP A 78 -12.91 -1.58 -7.70
CA TRP A 78 -11.52 -1.87 -7.31
C TRP A 78 -11.19 -1.62 -5.84
N LEU A 79 -11.90 -0.72 -5.15
CA LEU A 79 -11.49 -0.23 -3.83
C LEU A 79 -11.51 -1.31 -2.74
N ALA A 80 -12.61 -2.07 -2.62
CA ALA A 80 -12.72 -3.11 -1.60
C ALA A 80 -11.68 -4.24 -1.77
N PRO A 81 -11.49 -4.83 -2.96
CA PRO A 81 -10.48 -5.84 -3.15
C PRO A 81 -9.04 -5.28 -3.04
N ALA A 82 -8.80 -4.02 -3.39
CA ALA A 82 -7.52 -3.36 -3.14
C ALA A 82 -7.24 -3.22 -1.63
N THR A 83 -8.26 -2.89 -0.83
CA THR A 83 -8.16 -2.85 0.64
C THR A 83 -7.86 -4.23 1.21
N TRP A 84 -8.55 -5.28 0.73
CA TRP A 84 -8.26 -6.67 1.11
C TRP A 84 -6.80 -7.04 0.82
N MET A 85 -6.28 -6.70 -0.34
CA MET A 85 -4.90 -7.01 -0.69
C MET A 85 -3.92 -6.24 0.20
N TYR A 86 -4.13 -4.94 0.39
CA TYR A 86 -3.31 -4.11 1.26
C TYR A 86 -3.27 -4.63 2.70
N TYR A 87 -4.41 -5.06 3.23
CA TYR A 87 -4.54 -5.59 4.59
C TYR A 87 -3.57 -6.73 4.90
N HIS A 88 -3.24 -7.56 3.91
CA HIS A 88 -2.38 -8.74 4.09
C HIS A 88 -0.93 -8.54 3.63
N LEU A 89 -0.63 -7.51 2.81
CA LEU A 89 0.70 -7.30 2.24
C LEU A 89 1.72 -6.77 3.24
N LEU A 90 2.83 -7.48 3.46
CA LEU A 90 3.97 -6.98 4.25
C LEU A 90 4.67 -5.80 3.56
N ASP A 91 4.72 -5.80 2.23
CA ASP A 91 5.26 -4.72 1.40
C ASP A 91 4.16 -3.74 0.92
N GLY A 92 3.04 -3.67 1.66
CA GLY A 92 1.90 -2.86 1.30
C GLY A 92 2.21 -1.36 1.30
N ASP A 93 2.07 -0.72 0.12
CA ASP A 93 2.10 0.74 -0.04
C ASP A 93 0.76 1.20 -0.61
N LEU A 94 0.09 2.12 0.09
CA LEU A 94 -1.26 2.58 -0.26
C LEU A 94 -1.33 3.17 -1.67
N ALA A 95 -0.36 4.01 -2.04
CA ALA A 95 -0.36 4.62 -3.37
C ALA A 95 -0.06 3.61 -4.47
N SER A 96 0.92 2.74 -4.25
CA SER A 96 1.30 1.72 -5.23
C SER A 96 0.16 0.73 -5.44
N ASN A 97 -0.44 0.25 -4.35
CA ASN A 97 -1.56 -0.68 -4.40
C ASN A 97 -2.77 -0.05 -5.10
N SER A 98 -3.29 1.09 -4.59
CA SER A 98 -4.49 1.74 -5.13
C SER A 98 -4.34 2.13 -6.61
N CYS A 99 -3.20 2.76 -6.97
CA CYS A 99 -2.96 3.14 -8.36
C CYS A 99 -2.77 1.93 -9.30
N SER A 100 -2.26 0.80 -8.79
CA SER A 100 -2.10 -0.42 -9.60
C SER A 100 -3.43 -1.09 -9.89
N TRP A 101 -4.32 -1.17 -8.90
CA TRP A 101 -5.69 -1.64 -9.11
C TRP A 101 -6.42 -0.76 -10.12
N GLN A 102 -6.38 0.57 -9.94
CA GLN A 102 -6.96 1.53 -10.87
C GLN A 102 -6.40 1.42 -12.29
N TRP A 103 -5.11 1.09 -12.42
CA TRP A 103 -4.51 0.86 -13.72
C TRP A 103 -5.10 -0.37 -14.41
N VAL A 104 -5.32 -1.46 -13.69
CA VAL A 104 -5.90 -2.70 -14.21
C VAL A 104 -7.33 -2.50 -14.68
N VAL A 105 -8.13 -1.73 -13.94
CA VAL A 105 -9.56 -1.53 -14.26
C VAL A 105 -9.82 -0.40 -15.26
N GLY A 106 -8.79 0.32 -15.68
CA GLY A 106 -8.94 1.42 -16.65
C GLY A 106 -9.31 2.76 -16.03
N SER A 107 -9.43 2.91 -14.71
CA SER A 107 -9.71 4.22 -14.10
C SER A 107 -8.47 5.11 -13.99
N PHE A 108 -7.27 4.54 -14.06
CA PHE A 108 -5.98 5.26 -14.12
C PHE A 108 -5.17 4.96 -15.41
N SER A 109 -5.72 4.21 -16.33
CA SER A 109 -5.13 3.88 -17.63
C SER A 109 -6.13 4.16 -18.74
N SER A 110 -5.74 3.98 -20.01
CA SER A 110 -6.63 4.11 -21.17
C SER A 110 -7.35 2.82 -21.53
N LYS A 111 -6.91 1.69 -20.99
CA LYS A 111 -7.44 0.35 -21.31
C LYS A 111 -7.48 -0.49 -20.03
N LYS A 112 -8.48 -1.39 -19.97
CA LYS A 112 -8.50 -2.47 -18.99
C LYS A 112 -7.38 -3.47 -19.29
N TYR A 113 -6.83 -4.05 -18.25
CA TYR A 113 -5.91 -5.18 -18.36
C TYR A 113 -6.67 -6.48 -18.10
N TYR A 114 -6.54 -7.44 -18.99
CA TYR A 114 -7.07 -8.78 -18.84
C TYR A 114 -5.93 -9.80 -18.78
N CYS A 115 -6.14 -10.88 -18.04
CA CYS A 115 -5.29 -12.07 -18.09
C CYS A 115 -6.10 -13.23 -18.67
N ASN A 116 -5.41 -14.18 -19.29
CA ASN A 116 -5.96 -15.45 -19.71
C ASN A 116 -5.17 -16.62 -19.14
N GLN A 117 -5.69 -17.86 -19.26
CA GLN A 117 -5.05 -19.04 -18.70
C GLN A 117 -3.67 -19.30 -19.30
N GLU A 118 -3.48 -19.05 -20.60
CA GLU A 118 -2.18 -19.19 -21.25
C GLU A 118 -1.12 -18.30 -20.63
N ASN A 119 -1.47 -17.03 -20.36
CA ASN A 119 -0.58 -16.07 -19.72
C ASN A 119 -0.26 -16.46 -18.27
N ILE A 120 -1.27 -16.91 -17.51
CA ILE A 120 -1.08 -17.45 -16.16
C ILE A 120 -0.10 -18.64 -16.21
N ASN A 121 -0.36 -19.62 -17.04
CA ASN A 121 0.48 -20.82 -17.18
C ASN A 121 1.94 -20.47 -17.51
N LYS A 122 2.14 -19.54 -18.45
CA LYS A 122 3.46 -19.08 -18.88
C LYS A 122 4.30 -18.51 -17.74
N TYR A 123 3.70 -17.66 -16.90
CA TYR A 123 4.43 -16.95 -15.85
C TYR A 123 4.44 -17.65 -14.49
N THR A 124 3.68 -18.73 -14.35
CA THR A 124 3.64 -19.55 -13.12
C THR A 124 4.18 -20.96 -13.33
N SER A 125 4.61 -21.29 -14.56
CA SER A 125 5.06 -22.63 -14.95
C SER A 125 4.00 -23.71 -14.67
N SER A 126 2.72 -23.37 -14.87
CA SER A 126 1.58 -24.29 -14.76
C SER A 126 1.08 -24.69 -16.14
N ASN A 127 0.13 -25.62 -16.19
CA ASN A 127 -0.42 -26.15 -17.45
C ASN A 127 -1.93 -26.42 -17.38
N GLN A 128 -2.64 -25.81 -16.44
CA GLN A 128 -4.07 -25.97 -16.27
C GLN A 128 -4.83 -25.53 -17.53
N ARG A 129 -5.92 -26.23 -17.85
CA ARG A 129 -6.81 -25.96 -18.97
C ARG A 129 -8.27 -25.98 -18.51
N HIS A 130 -9.16 -25.54 -19.39
CA HIS A 130 -10.61 -25.56 -19.20
C HIS A 130 -11.10 -24.76 -17.99
N THR A 131 -10.38 -23.70 -17.61
CA THR A 131 -10.87 -22.71 -16.66
C THR A 131 -11.69 -21.66 -17.39
N PHE A 132 -12.40 -20.80 -16.66
CA PHE A 132 -13.14 -19.67 -17.27
C PHE A 132 -12.21 -18.62 -17.91
N LEU A 133 -10.90 -18.68 -17.67
CA LEU A 133 -9.90 -17.84 -18.35
C LEU A 133 -9.16 -18.55 -19.50
N ASP A 134 -9.53 -19.83 -19.82
CA ASP A 134 -8.89 -20.58 -20.91
C ASP A 134 -9.54 -20.24 -22.26
N ASP A 135 -9.46 -18.97 -22.63
CA ASP A 135 -10.09 -18.43 -23.84
C ASP A 135 -9.28 -17.23 -24.40
N SER A 136 -9.73 -16.70 -25.53
CA SER A 136 -9.17 -15.49 -26.13
C SER A 136 -9.42 -14.23 -25.26
N TYR A 137 -8.56 -13.23 -25.38
CA TYR A 137 -8.75 -11.96 -24.67
C TYR A 137 -10.05 -11.25 -25.06
N GLU A 138 -10.48 -11.38 -26.32
CA GLU A 138 -11.72 -10.81 -26.83
C GLU A 138 -12.94 -11.42 -26.14
N HIS A 139 -12.96 -12.75 -25.98
CA HIS A 139 -14.05 -13.44 -25.29
C HIS A 139 -14.04 -13.13 -23.80
N ILE A 140 -12.88 -13.23 -23.14
CA ILE A 140 -12.72 -12.90 -21.71
C ILE A 140 -13.18 -11.47 -21.39
N ALA A 141 -12.95 -10.51 -22.28
CA ALA A 141 -13.36 -9.12 -22.09
C ALA A 141 -14.88 -8.91 -22.15
N THR A 142 -15.63 -9.80 -22.80
CA THR A 142 -17.07 -9.67 -23.05
C THR A 142 -17.92 -10.74 -22.37
N MET A 143 -17.29 -11.74 -21.74
CA MET A 143 -17.99 -12.84 -21.07
C MET A 143 -18.86 -12.34 -19.89
N PRO A 144 -19.96 -13.03 -19.57
CA PRO A 144 -20.71 -12.79 -18.33
C PRO A 144 -19.83 -13.07 -17.11
N VAL A 145 -20.30 -12.65 -15.93
CA VAL A 145 -19.61 -13.00 -14.68
C VAL A 145 -19.51 -14.53 -14.58
N PRO A 146 -18.30 -15.10 -14.39
CA PRO A 146 -18.14 -16.52 -14.21
C PRO A 146 -18.86 -17.02 -12.94
N ILE A 147 -19.57 -18.16 -13.01
CA ILE A 147 -20.33 -18.74 -11.88
C ILE A 147 -19.46 -18.84 -10.63
N ALA A 148 -18.18 -19.20 -10.76
CA ALA A 148 -17.24 -19.28 -9.63
C ALA A 148 -17.01 -17.93 -8.93
N LEU A 149 -17.31 -16.80 -9.57
CA LEU A 149 -17.09 -15.46 -9.04
C LEU A 149 -18.39 -14.70 -8.70
N GLU A 150 -19.57 -15.31 -8.87
CA GLU A 150 -20.86 -14.66 -8.62
C GLU A 150 -21.14 -14.40 -7.14
N ALA A 151 -20.77 -15.34 -6.27
CA ALA A 151 -20.97 -15.18 -4.83
C ALA A 151 -19.97 -14.16 -4.29
N THR A 152 -20.47 -13.14 -3.59
CA THR A 152 -19.68 -12.02 -3.06
C THR A 152 -19.83 -11.82 -1.57
N SER A 153 -18.91 -11.12 -0.94
CA SER A 153 -18.97 -10.73 0.46
C SER A 153 -18.18 -9.44 0.74
N THR A 154 -18.50 -8.82 1.86
CA THR A 154 -17.79 -7.64 2.38
C THR A 154 -17.09 -8.01 3.69
N PRO A 155 -15.82 -8.48 3.65
CA PRO A 155 -15.08 -8.78 4.86
C PRO A 155 -14.80 -7.52 5.67
N ALA A 156 -14.90 -7.63 6.99
CA ALA A 156 -14.46 -6.57 7.89
C ALA A 156 -12.94 -6.67 8.12
N PHE A 157 -12.25 -5.56 7.93
CA PHE A 157 -10.81 -5.46 8.19
C PHE A 157 -10.59 -4.62 9.45
N VAL A 158 -9.94 -5.21 10.44
CA VAL A 158 -9.65 -4.58 11.73
C VAL A 158 -8.18 -4.77 12.05
N THR A 159 -7.52 -3.72 12.50
CA THR A 159 -6.16 -3.80 13.02
C THR A 159 -6.19 -3.98 14.53
N ASN A 160 -5.61 -5.07 15.01
CA ASN A 160 -5.42 -5.31 16.43
C ASN A 160 -4.11 -4.64 16.88
N LEU A 161 -4.22 -3.56 17.61
CA LEU A 161 -3.07 -2.86 18.16
C LEU A 161 -2.55 -3.55 19.42
N PRO A 162 -1.22 -3.70 19.57
CA PRO A 162 -0.65 -4.29 20.78
C PRO A 162 -0.81 -3.35 21.98
N GLN A 163 -0.93 -3.92 23.16
CA GLN A 163 -0.88 -3.16 24.41
C GLN A 163 0.58 -2.97 24.82
N ILE A 164 1.10 -1.78 24.60
CA ILE A 164 2.49 -1.40 24.93
C ILE A 164 2.44 -0.19 25.86
N ALA A 165 3.25 -0.22 26.92
CA ALA A 165 3.39 0.93 27.82
C ALA A 165 3.97 2.13 27.05
N ALA A 166 3.45 3.33 27.33
CA ALA A 166 3.95 4.54 26.69
C ALA A 166 5.46 4.73 27.00
N PRO A 167 6.26 5.13 26.00
CA PRO A 167 7.70 5.33 26.19
C PRO A 167 7.96 6.50 27.15
N LYS A 168 9.07 6.41 27.88
CA LYS A 168 9.58 7.50 28.71
C LYS A 168 10.61 8.29 27.91
N LEU A 169 10.18 9.38 27.31
CA LEU A 169 11.05 10.20 26.47
C LEU A 169 11.86 11.20 27.30
N ASP A 170 13.11 11.42 26.91
CA ASP A 170 13.93 12.50 27.40
C ASP A 170 13.50 13.81 26.69
N THR A 171 12.70 14.62 27.35
CA THR A 171 12.11 15.84 26.78
C THR A 171 13.14 16.97 26.57
N SER A 172 14.40 16.79 27.00
CA SER A 172 15.51 17.69 26.65
C SER A 172 16.09 17.43 25.26
N LYS A 173 15.70 16.33 24.59
CA LYS A 173 16.18 15.92 23.27
C LYS A 173 15.06 15.95 22.24
N PRO A 174 15.39 16.24 20.97
CA PRO A 174 14.43 16.03 19.87
C PRO A 174 13.98 14.58 19.77
N THR A 175 12.78 14.37 19.24
CA THR A 175 12.20 13.05 19.01
C THR A 175 11.99 12.82 17.52
N LEU A 176 12.60 11.72 17.00
CA LEU A 176 12.33 11.24 15.64
C LEU A 176 11.05 10.42 15.64
N LEU A 177 10.10 10.84 14.81
CA LEU A 177 8.82 10.16 14.63
C LEU A 177 8.93 9.19 13.44
N TYR A 178 9.05 7.92 13.74
CA TYR A 178 9.01 6.83 12.76
C TYR A 178 7.57 6.38 12.53
N ASN A 179 7.31 5.86 11.35
CA ASN A 179 6.06 5.25 10.96
C ASN A 179 6.33 4.04 10.04
N SER A 180 5.29 3.30 9.63
CA SER A 180 5.42 2.11 8.77
C SER A 180 6.12 2.35 7.42
N TYR A 181 6.18 3.59 6.95
CA TYR A 181 6.84 3.98 5.68
C TYR A 181 8.27 4.47 5.87
N ASN A 182 8.72 4.65 7.11
CA ASN A 182 10.07 5.09 7.41
C ASN A 182 10.62 4.32 8.62
N LEU A 183 11.21 3.17 8.37
CA LEU A 183 11.93 2.34 9.36
C LEU A 183 13.40 2.21 8.95
N ASP A 184 14.03 3.36 8.65
CA ASP A 184 15.42 3.46 8.22
C ASP A 184 16.36 3.52 9.43
N PRO A 185 17.21 2.49 9.69
CA PRO A 185 18.13 2.48 10.81
C PRO A 185 19.27 3.51 10.66
N LEU A 186 19.51 4.02 9.46
CA LEU A 186 20.57 5.00 9.19
C LEU A 186 20.09 6.45 9.36
N TRP A 187 18.79 6.67 9.45
CA TRP A 187 18.24 8.02 9.57
C TRP A 187 18.64 8.64 10.90
N ARG A 188 19.47 9.70 10.82
CA ARG A 188 20.02 10.43 11.98
C ARG A 188 20.61 9.49 13.07
N ALA A 189 21.25 8.39 12.65
CA ALA A 189 21.67 7.30 13.52
C ALA A 189 22.61 7.75 14.66
N ASN A 190 23.46 8.75 14.40
CA ASN A 190 24.49 9.22 15.34
C ASN A 190 24.06 10.47 16.15
N GLU A 191 22.80 10.92 16.01
CA GLU A 191 22.32 12.07 16.74
C GLU A 191 21.76 11.68 18.12
N PRO A 192 21.94 12.51 19.16
CA PRO A 192 21.41 12.28 20.50
C PRO A 192 19.92 12.65 20.55
N VAL A 193 19.05 11.76 20.08
CA VAL A 193 17.61 11.95 19.91
C VAL A 193 16.83 10.79 20.49
N ASN A 194 15.57 11.03 20.86
CA ASN A 194 14.63 9.93 21.07
C ASN A 194 14.19 9.37 19.70
N ARG A 195 13.88 8.09 19.65
CA ARG A 195 13.35 7.41 18.46
C ARG A 195 12.06 6.72 18.82
N VAL A 196 10.95 7.05 18.14
CA VAL A 196 9.64 6.51 18.44
C VAL A 196 8.96 6.02 17.18
N LEU A 197 8.64 4.73 17.11
CA LEU A 197 7.70 4.19 16.12
C LEU A 197 6.28 4.46 16.62
N ILE A 198 5.50 5.20 15.87
CA ILE A 198 4.10 5.48 16.18
C ILE A 198 3.20 4.48 15.45
N LEU A 199 2.41 3.74 16.20
CA LEU A 199 1.27 2.96 15.72
C LEU A 199 -0.01 3.73 16.06
N GLU A 200 -0.47 4.52 15.12
CA GLU A 200 -1.53 5.50 15.31
C GLU A 200 -2.91 4.88 15.06
N PRO A 201 -3.81 4.82 16.06
CA PRO A 201 -5.10 4.16 15.93
C PRO A 201 -5.97 4.75 14.81
N SER A 202 -6.03 6.07 14.68
CA SER A 202 -6.83 6.75 13.64
C SER A 202 -6.37 6.37 12.23
N HIS A 203 -5.04 6.31 12.00
CA HIS A 203 -4.46 5.90 10.72
C HIS A 203 -4.77 4.42 10.43
N LEU A 204 -4.58 3.54 11.41
CA LEU A 204 -4.77 2.09 11.26
C LEU A 204 -6.25 1.67 11.23
N ASN A 205 -7.17 2.49 11.75
CA ASN A 205 -8.60 2.34 11.53
C ASN A 205 -9.01 2.73 10.10
N LYS A 206 -8.39 3.79 9.57
CA LYS A 206 -8.65 4.25 8.20
C LYS A 206 -8.04 3.32 7.14
N TYR A 207 -6.86 2.81 7.41
CA TYR A 207 -6.08 1.93 6.53
C TYR A 207 -5.67 0.65 7.29
N PRO A 208 -6.62 -0.25 7.52
CA PRO A 208 -6.38 -1.42 8.35
C PRO A 208 -5.35 -2.37 7.74
N VAL A 209 -4.58 -2.98 8.63
CA VAL A 209 -3.59 -4.01 8.30
C VAL A 209 -3.72 -5.20 9.26
N SER A 210 -3.33 -6.39 8.80
CA SER A 210 -3.43 -7.63 9.59
C SER A 210 -2.40 -7.67 10.74
N ASP A 211 -2.62 -8.55 11.71
CA ASP A 211 -1.69 -8.81 12.82
C ASP A 211 -0.28 -9.16 12.30
N LYS A 212 -0.20 -9.88 11.18
CA LYS A 212 1.08 -10.21 10.54
C LYS A 212 1.83 -8.96 10.10
N VAL A 213 1.13 -7.98 9.52
CA VAL A 213 1.73 -6.71 9.07
C VAL A 213 2.16 -5.88 10.28
N ILE A 214 1.35 -5.79 11.33
CA ILE A 214 1.72 -5.10 12.58
C ILE A 214 2.97 -5.73 13.20
N ASN A 215 3.01 -7.06 13.31
CA ASN A 215 4.16 -7.77 13.86
C ASN A 215 5.42 -7.53 13.00
N PHE A 216 5.28 -7.54 11.68
CA PHE A 216 6.38 -7.24 10.76
C PHE A 216 6.92 -5.81 10.93
N ILE A 217 6.06 -4.80 11.08
CA ILE A 217 6.46 -3.41 11.34
C ILE A 217 7.22 -3.31 12.67
N ILE A 218 6.72 -3.96 13.72
CA ILE A 218 7.36 -4.02 15.04
C ILE A 218 8.73 -4.71 14.95
N ASP A 219 8.81 -5.84 14.24
CA ASP A 219 10.06 -6.58 14.09
C ASP A 219 11.10 -5.80 13.28
N LEU A 220 10.68 -5.11 12.21
CA LEU A 220 11.56 -4.22 11.46
C LEU A 220 12.11 -3.07 12.31
N SER A 221 11.30 -2.51 13.21
CA SER A 221 11.72 -1.42 14.07
C SER A 221 12.89 -1.81 14.99
N LYS A 222 13.00 -3.09 15.37
CA LYS A 222 14.09 -3.59 16.22
C LYS A 222 15.49 -3.41 15.60
N ASN A 223 15.60 -3.16 14.30
CA ASN A 223 16.85 -2.81 13.64
C ASN A 223 17.32 -1.37 13.92
N ILE A 224 16.47 -0.55 14.56
CA ILE A 224 16.76 0.85 14.86
C ILE A 224 17.18 0.93 16.34
N SER A 225 18.43 1.27 16.58
CA SER A 225 18.99 1.34 17.94
C SER A 225 18.24 2.35 18.80
N GLY A 226 17.77 1.92 19.97
CA GLY A 226 17.10 2.78 20.94
C GLY A 226 15.70 3.24 20.53
N ILE A 227 15.06 2.59 19.54
CA ILE A 227 13.67 2.89 19.20
C ILE A 227 12.72 2.35 20.28
N GLU A 228 11.75 3.15 20.63
CA GLU A 228 10.61 2.75 21.46
C GLU A 228 9.33 2.75 20.61
N ILE A 229 8.32 1.98 21.01
CA ILE A 229 7.05 1.90 20.29
C ILE A 229 5.99 2.67 21.09
N TYR A 230 5.29 3.54 20.43
CA TYR A 230 4.15 4.26 20.98
C TYR A 230 2.86 3.87 20.25
N VAL A 231 1.88 3.38 20.99
CA VAL A 231 0.53 3.10 20.48
C VAL A 231 -0.38 4.21 20.95
N GLY A 232 -0.75 5.10 20.03
CA GLY A 232 -1.59 6.27 20.32
C GLY A 232 -1.48 7.35 19.26
N GLU A 233 -2.31 8.37 19.38
CA GLU A 233 -2.33 9.52 18.47
C GLU A 233 -1.10 10.41 18.68
N VAL A 234 -0.55 10.94 17.60
CA VAL A 234 0.63 11.81 17.67
C VAL A 234 0.42 13.05 18.55
N ASP A 235 -0.79 13.61 18.57
CA ASP A 235 -1.12 14.78 19.39
C ASP A 235 -1.00 14.47 20.90
N ALA A 236 -1.33 13.25 21.31
CA ALA A 236 -1.17 12.82 22.71
C ALA A 236 0.31 12.71 23.08
N LEU A 237 1.17 12.22 22.18
CA LEU A 237 2.61 12.22 22.36
C LEU A 237 3.18 13.63 22.47
N VAL A 238 2.78 14.53 21.57
CA VAL A 238 3.19 15.95 21.53
C VAL A 238 2.83 16.68 22.83
N SER A 239 1.69 16.32 23.43
CA SER A 239 1.25 16.97 24.67
C SER A 239 2.22 16.80 25.85
N GLN A 240 3.07 15.78 25.83
CA GLN A 240 4.09 15.54 26.84
C GLN A 240 5.19 16.61 26.83
N TYR A 241 5.37 17.34 25.72
CA TYR A 241 6.38 18.38 25.53
C TYR A 241 5.89 19.80 25.84
N LYS A 242 4.66 20.00 26.29
CA LYS A 242 4.07 21.33 26.50
C LYS A 242 4.80 22.21 27.53
N ASN A 243 5.59 21.61 28.41
CA ASN A 243 6.28 22.33 29.51
C ASN A 243 7.81 22.15 29.45
N THR A 244 8.39 22.04 28.25
CA THR A 244 9.82 21.84 28.05
C THR A 244 10.46 23.07 27.41
N ASP A 245 11.78 23.15 27.47
CA ASP A 245 12.57 24.23 26.84
C ASP A 245 12.60 24.14 25.31
N LEU A 246 12.24 22.97 24.75
CA LEU A 246 12.12 22.77 23.31
C LEU A 246 10.76 23.28 22.81
N THR A 247 10.79 24.10 21.76
CA THR A 247 9.57 24.44 21.02
C THR A 247 9.09 23.23 20.23
N ILE A 248 7.78 23.08 20.05
CA ILE A 248 7.21 21.95 19.26
C ILE A 248 7.84 21.90 17.86
N SER A 249 8.17 23.04 17.26
CA SER A 249 8.81 23.11 15.93
C SER A 249 10.20 22.47 15.89
N ASN A 250 10.91 22.38 17.01
CA ASN A 250 12.26 21.80 17.11
C ASN A 250 12.28 20.48 17.88
N ALA A 251 11.21 20.18 18.60
CA ALA A 251 11.13 18.98 19.43
C ALA A 251 10.84 17.70 18.62
N PHE A 252 10.23 17.84 17.42
CA PHE A 252 9.83 16.70 16.62
C PHE A 252 10.41 16.76 15.20
N ILE A 253 10.83 15.61 14.70
CA ILE A 253 11.37 15.46 13.36
C ILE A 253 10.76 14.20 12.74
N SER A 254 10.26 14.30 11.52
CA SER A 254 9.77 13.16 10.76
C SER A 254 10.24 13.21 9.32
N LYS A 255 10.28 12.11 8.61
CA LYS A 255 10.44 12.13 7.15
C LYS A 255 9.14 12.56 6.48
N GLU A 256 9.23 13.39 5.43
CA GLU A 256 8.07 13.79 4.64
C GLU A 256 7.34 12.55 4.09
N HIS A 257 6.02 12.48 4.28
CA HIS A 257 5.19 11.44 3.69
C HIS A 257 3.74 11.93 3.57
N PRO A 258 3.05 11.70 2.42
CA PRO A 258 1.69 12.20 2.23
C PRO A 258 0.68 11.77 3.29
N ALA A 259 0.82 10.54 3.83
CA ALA A 259 -0.07 10.02 4.87
C ALA A 259 0.16 10.64 6.26
N PHE A 260 1.32 11.27 6.49
CA PHE A 260 1.74 11.79 7.79
C PHE A 260 2.19 13.27 7.72
N GLU A 261 1.60 14.04 6.80
CA GLU A 261 1.89 15.48 6.67
C GLU A 261 1.55 16.26 7.93
N TYR A 262 0.58 15.79 8.70
CA TYR A 262 0.13 16.41 9.96
C TYR A 262 1.08 16.21 11.14
N TYR A 263 2.09 15.34 11.04
CA TYR A 263 3.08 15.21 12.11
C TYR A 263 3.77 16.55 12.35
N PRO A 264 3.97 16.98 13.61
CA PRO A 264 4.53 18.28 13.92
C PRO A 264 6.04 18.36 13.64
N GLY A 265 6.57 19.57 13.65
CA GLY A 265 8.00 19.85 13.63
C GLY A 265 8.64 19.80 12.25
N ILE A 266 9.92 19.43 12.23
CA ILE A 266 10.76 19.43 11.04
C ILE A 266 10.42 18.22 10.15
N LYS A 267 10.35 18.46 8.83
CA LYS A 267 10.20 17.42 7.82
C LYS A 267 11.50 17.21 7.07
N ASP A 268 12.19 16.09 7.34
CA ASP A 268 13.33 15.68 6.53
C ASP A 268 12.85 15.15 5.18
N SER A 269 13.60 15.44 4.14
CA SER A 269 13.33 14.93 2.80
C SER A 269 13.43 13.41 2.76
N ARG A 270 12.60 12.78 1.96
CA ARG A 270 12.72 11.36 1.61
C ARG A 270 13.89 11.15 0.64
N ASP A 271 14.40 9.91 0.60
CA ASP A 271 15.48 9.51 -0.30
C ASP A 271 14.94 9.32 -1.73
N TRP A 272 14.68 10.42 -2.40
CA TRP A 272 14.15 10.42 -3.76
C TRP A 272 15.20 9.99 -4.79
N MET A 273 14.87 9.03 -5.65
CA MET A 273 15.73 8.66 -6.80
C MET A 273 16.02 9.86 -7.69
N PHE A 274 15.04 10.75 -7.88
CA PHE A 274 15.15 12.00 -8.63
C PHE A 274 14.61 13.16 -7.78
N PRO A 275 15.41 13.72 -6.86
CA PRO A 275 14.93 14.74 -5.92
C PRO A 275 14.49 16.04 -6.62
N LEU A 276 15.09 16.38 -7.76
CA LEU A 276 14.75 17.56 -8.55
C LEU A 276 13.52 17.36 -9.46
N THR A 277 12.99 16.11 -9.56
CA THR A 277 11.86 15.80 -10.43
C THR A 277 10.59 15.82 -9.60
N GLN A 278 9.94 16.97 -9.55
CA GLN A 278 8.71 17.19 -8.79
C GLN A 278 7.46 17.10 -9.68
N GLY A 279 6.29 16.91 -9.06
CA GLY A 279 4.99 17.00 -9.71
C GLY A 279 4.44 15.64 -10.20
N TYR A 280 3.33 15.73 -10.89
CA TYR A 280 2.59 14.60 -11.40
C TYR A 280 3.06 14.15 -12.80
N TYR A 281 3.21 12.87 -12.98
CA TYR A 281 3.60 12.26 -14.23
C TYR A 281 2.58 11.17 -14.64
N PRO A 282 2.01 11.21 -15.84
CA PRO A 282 0.99 10.26 -16.28
C PRO A 282 1.55 8.86 -16.57
N SER A 283 2.87 8.72 -16.78
CA SER A 283 3.52 7.44 -17.04
C SER A 283 4.92 7.37 -16.44
N PHE A 284 5.41 6.12 -16.21
CA PHE A 284 6.78 5.89 -15.77
C PHE A 284 7.81 6.49 -16.74
N PHE A 285 7.61 6.36 -18.03
CA PHE A 285 8.55 6.88 -19.02
C PHE A 285 8.63 8.41 -19.01
N SER A 286 7.53 9.12 -18.80
CA SER A 286 7.56 10.58 -18.67
C SER A 286 8.34 11.02 -17.42
N PHE A 287 8.14 10.35 -16.30
CA PHE A 287 8.88 10.57 -15.06
C PHE A 287 10.38 10.26 -15.24
N TRP A 288 10.71 9.09 -15.80
CA TRP A 288 12.07 8.64 -16.04
C TRP A 288 12.86 9.61 -16.94
N LYS A 289 12.30 9.97 -18.10
CA LYS A 289 12.92 10.93 -19.03
C LYS A 289 13.23 12.26 -18.34
N LYS A 290 12.28 12.78 -17.56
CA LYS A 290 12.48 14.04 -16.83
C LYS A 290 13.55 13.91 -15.74
N GLY A 291 13.55 12.81 -14.99
CA GLY A 291 14.54 12.51 -13.95
C GLY A 291 15.95 12.37 -14.52
N MET A 292 16.12 11.63 -15.59
CA MET A 292 17.42 11.47 -16.27
C MET A 292 17.93 12.78 -16.85
N SER A 293 17.06 13.58 -17.48
CA SER A 293 17.43 14.90 -17.99
C SER A 293 17.82 15.88 -16.88
N ALA A 294 17.22 15.80 -15.69
CA ALA A 294 17.61 16.62 -14.55
C ALA A 294 18.95 16.19 -13.93
N LYS A 295 19.28 14.88 -13.99
CA LYS A 295 20.55 14.33 -13.49
C LYS A 295 21.72 14.68 -14.40
N SER A 296 21.53 14.74 -15.72
CA SER A 296 22.59 15.09 -16.70
C SER A 296 22.98 16.55 -16.72
N LYS A 297 22.24 17.42 -16.00
CA LYS A 297 22.54 18.87 -15.88
C LYS A 297 23.35 19.23 -14.62
N LYS A 298 23.71 18.24 -13.82
CA LYS A 298 24.67 18.36 -12.70
C LYS A 298 26.01 17.78 -13.09
#